data_ccccad1de058e7fd899afb39c299ed7b
#
_entry.id   ccccad1de058e7fd899afb39c299ed7b
#
_cell.length_a   1.000
_cell.length_b   1.000
_cell.length_c   1.000
_cell.angle_alpha   90.00
_cell.angle_beta   90.00
_cell.angle_gamma   90.00
#
_symmetry.space_group_name_H-M   'P 1'
#
loop_
_entity.id
_entity.type
_entity.pdbx_description
1 polymer ?
#
loop_
_entity_poly.entity_id
_entity_poly.type
_entity_poly.pdbx_seq_one_letter_code
_entity_poly.pdbx_strand_id
1 'polypeptide(L)'
;MRETQKSMTAHYRFYDRTLDVRLPHDLLRQWDLLYGAFREELDAPASITVVCSESDNGRVVLDVDGRSRKVARESVLIYLQDVVQNQVFAAVRTHMLWHAAAWNVNGNGVMILGESGLGKTTLSLAEQVSGGCVMSDEIAAWNPEKNLLESFPRAMAVRPTTFMFVDETERYPRLHLDEEKAIVPLARGQAAVPLRKVVILGWALDEPVASGESICEVNVSAADTQWQAALSEAVGGDVVFNVHPDGGGWWRCRSLQPIPTLVLESAITVSGGFLIGFHREARRRPDYSRSPVLTPLSTDDAVKGVLSELLNARQWMDAESPAYLLGHVRSVLSTAHCFACVPGRLAETQEVIRLY
;
A
#
# COMPACT_ATOMS: atom_id res chain seq x y z
N MET A 1 22.67 -11.81 -32.10
CA MET A 1 21.35 -11.19 -32.32
C MET A 1 20.50 -11.52 -31.11
N ARG A 2 20.14 -10.51 -30.28
CA ARG A 2 19.15 -10.72 -29.21
C ARG A 2 17.79 -10.78 -29.90
N GLU A 3 17.07 -11.89 -29.76
CA GLU A 3 15.66 -11.95 -30.13
C GLU A 3 14.94 -10.78 -29.47
N THR A 4 14.33 -9.95 -30.26
CA THR A 4 13.45 -8.88 -29.77
C THR A 4 12.31 -9.57 -29.03
N GLN A 5 12.33 -9.59 -27.69
CA GLN A 5 11.26 -10.17 -26.90
C GLN A 5 9.95 -9.50 -27.26
N LYS A 6 9.01 -10.26 -27.78
CA LYS A 6 7.70 -9.78 -28.22
C LYS A 6 6.96 -9.17 -27.01
N SER A 7 6.64 -7.88 -27.07
CA SER A 7 5.80 -7.25 -26.05
C SER A 7 4.38 -7.82 -26.12
N MET A 8 3.77 -8.00 -24.97
CA MET A 8 2.40 -8.46 -24.82
C MET A 8 1.57 -7.41 -24.09
N THR A 9 0.31 -7.28 -24.43
CA THR A 9 -0.64 -6.42 -23.73
C THR A 9 -1.51 -7.26 -22.82
N ALA A 10 -1.77 -6.75 -21.62
CA ALA A 10 -2.71 -7.31 -20.67
C ALA A 10 -3.55 -6.20 -20.04
N HIS A 11 -4.77 -6.54 -19.70
CA HIS A 11 -5.76 -5.63 -19.17
C HIS A 11 -6.10 -6.04 -17.75
N TYR A 12 -6.22 -5.04 -16.86
CA TYR A 12 -6.52 -5.25 -15.43
C TYR A 12 -7.64 -4.31 -15.01
N ARG A 13 -8.54 -4.82 -14.17
CA ARG A 13 -9.60 -4.01 -13.56
C ARG A 13 -9.44 -3.95 -12.05
N PHE A 14 -9.40 -2.74 -11.53
CA PHE A 14 -9.37 -2.41 -10.11
C PHE A 14 -10.62 -1.58 -9.77
N TYR A 15 -11.69 -2.27 -9.42
CA TYR A 15 -13.00 -1.65 -9.17
C TYR A 15 -13.51 -0.88 -10.39
N ASP A 16 -13.67 0.45 -10.29
CA ASP A 16 -14.10 1.32 -11.39
C ASP A 16 -12.93 1.84 -12.26
N ARG A 17 -11.72 1.36 -12.04
CA ARG A 17 -10.53 1.74 -12.82
C ARG A 17 -9.96 0.57 -13.59
N THR A 18 -9.42 0.88 -14.74
CA THR A 18 -8.81 -0.10 -15.64
C THR A 18 -7.39 0.33 -16.01
N LEU A 19 -6.54 -0.65 -16.21
CA LEU A 19 -5.13 -0.46 -16.55
C LEU A 19 -4.76 -1.36 -17.72
N ASP A 20 -4.21 -0.75 -18.78
CA ASP A 20 -3.54 -1.46 -19.87
C ASP A 20 -2.04 -1.48 -19.61
N VAL A 21 -1.46 -2.66 -19.65
CA VAL A 21 -0.03 -2.84 -19.49
C VAL A 21 0.54 -3.55 -20.70
N ARG A 22 1.47 -2.91 -21.40
CA ARG A 22 2.23 -3.52 -22.49
C ARG A 22 3.68 -3.70 -22.08
N LEU A 23 4.05 -4.93 -21.77
CA LEU A 23 5.38 -5.30 -21.26
C LEU A 23 6.04 -6.37 -22.13
N PRO A 24 7.38 -6.50 -22.08
CA PRO A 24 8.07 -7.73 -22.44
C PRO A 24 7.47 -8.93 -21.73
N HIS A 25 7.41 -10.09 -22.42
CA HIS A 25 6.72 -11.27 -21.93
C HIS A 25 7.17 -11.74 -20.54
N ASP A 26 8.46 -11.69 -20.25
CA ASP A 26 9.04 -12.09 -18.96
C ASP A 26 8.61 -11.15 -17.82
N LEU A 27 8.58 -9.83 -18.04
CA LEU A 27 8.10 -8.84 -17.07
C LEU A 27 6.58 -8.94 -16.87
N LEU A 28 5.83 -9.20 -17.94
CA LEU A 28 4.39 -9.41 -17.81
C LEU A 28 4.05 -10.65 -16.97
N ARG A 29 4.77 -11.75 -17.18
CA ARG A 29 4.61 -12.95 -16.33
C ARG A 29 4.90 -12.68 -14.86
N GLN A 30 5.93 -11.89 -14.57
CA GLN A 30 6.26 -11.49 -13.20
C GLN A 30 5.18 -10.56 -12.60
N TRP A 31 4.68 -9.64 -13.39
CA TRP A 31 3.57 -8.77 -13.01
C TRP A 31 2.29 -9.56 -12.70
N ASP A 32 1.98 -10.57 -13.52
CA ASP A 32 0.83 -11.45 -13.31
C ASP A 32 0.95 -12.31 -12.03
N LEU A 33 2.15 -12.57 -11.51
CA LEU A 33 2.28 -13.21 -10.20
C LEU A 33 1.65 -12.36 -9.08
N LEU A 34 1.74 -11.04 -9.19
CA LEU A 34 1.18 -10.11 -8.19
C LEU A 34 -0.29 -9.77 -8.49
N TYR A 35 -0.58 -9.38 -9.72
CA TYR A 35 -1.85 -8.76 -10.11
C TYR A 35 -2.70 -9.60 -11.05
N GLY A 36 -2.30 -10.80 -11.38
CA GLY A 36 -3.03 -11.68 -12.30
C GLY A 36 -4.46 -12.00 -11.86
N ALA A 37 -4.79 -11.80 -10.57
CA ALA A 37 -6.17 -11.91 -10.07
C ALA A 37 -7.13 -10.85 -10.65
N PHE A 38 -6.60 -9.70 -11.09
CA PHE A 38 -7.35 -8.57 -11.64
C PHE A 38 -7.38 -8.56 -13.16
N ARG A 39 -6.79 -9.58 -13.82
CA ARG A 39 -6.75 -9.67 -15.27
C ARG A 39 -8.15 -9.90 -15.82
N GLU A 40 -8.54 -9.08 -16.80
CA GLU A 40 -9.86 -9.09 -17.41
C GLU A 40 -9.76 -8.67 -18.88
N GLU A 41 -10.65 -9.14 -19.75
CA GLU A 41 -10.84 -8.56 -21.07
C GLU A 41 -11.66 -7.28 -20.95
N LEU A 42 -11.18 -6.20 -21.57
CA LEU A 42 -11.85 -4.90 -21.52
C LEU A 42 -12.55 -4.61 -22.84
N ASP A 43 -13.81 -4.19 -22.76
CA ASP A 43 -14.62 -3.77 -23.91
C ASP A 43 -14.45 -2.27 -24.25
N ALA A 44 -13.68 -1.53 -23.44
CA ALA A 44 -13.46 -0.10 -23.59
C ALA A 44 -11.98 0.26 -23.32
N PRO A 45 -11.53 1.43 -23.78
CA PRO A 45 -10.18 1.93 -23.47
C PRO A 45 -9.93 1.97 -21.97
N ALA A 46 -8.70 1.63 -21.56
CA ALA A 46 -8.31 1.67 -20.16
C ALA A 46 -8.25 3.12 -19.63
N SER A 47 -8.43 3.24 -18.31
CA SER A 47 -8.29 4.52 -17.60
C SER A 47 -6.85 5.02 -17.59
N ILE A 48 -5.90 4.09 -17.59
CA ILE A 48 -4.45 4.35 -17.60
C ILE A 48 -3.79 3.32 -18.52
N THR A 49 -2.80 3.78 -19.28
CA THR A 49 -2.01 2.92 -20.17
C THR A 49 -0.53 3.00 -19.82
N VAL A 50 0.11 1.85 -19.64
CA VAL A 50 1.55 1.74 -19.42
C VAL A 50 2.19 0.93 -20.54
N VAL A 51 3.18 1.51 -21.20
CA VAL A 51 3.95 0.86 -22.26
C VAL A 51 5.42 0.81 -21.86
N CYS A 52 5.98 -0.39 -21.86
CA CYS A 52 7.42 -0.60 -21.70
C CYS A 52 8.06 -0.94 -23.05
N SER A 53 9.06 -0.17 -23.44
CA SER A 53 9.86 -0.40 -24.63
C SER A 53 11.34 -0.53 -24.27
N GLU A 54 12.04 -1.41 -25.00
CA GLU A 54 13.48 -1.59 -24.84
C GLU A 54 14.22 -0.29 -25.20
N SER A 55 15.28 0.00 -24.45
CA SER A 55 16.22 1.09 -24.71
C SER A 55 17.64 0.54 -24.68
N ASP A 56 18.61 1.39 -24.97
CA ASP A 56 20.02 1.00 -24.97
C ASP A 56 20.53 0.74 -23.53
N ASN A 57 21.59 -0.07 -23.42
CA ASN A 57 22.34 -0.31 -22.18
C ASN A 57 21.55 -0.94 -21.03
N GLY A 58 20.62 -1.87 -21.31
CA GLY A 58 19.86 -2.59 -20.26
C GLY A 58 18.81 -1.72 -19.55
N ARG A 59 18.53 -0.54 -20.09
CA ARG A 59 17.44 0.31 -19.66
C ARG A 59 16.21 0.09 -20.52
N VAL A 60 15.08 0.48 -19.99
CA VAL A 60 13.79 0.52 -20.70
C VAL A 60 13.18 1.90 -20.58
N VAL A 61 12.33 2.24 -21.53
CA VAL A 61 11.47 3.42 -21.43
C VAL A 61 10.10 2.95 -20.99
N LEU A 62 9.65 3.46 -19.86
CA LEU A 62 8.27 3.34 -19.42
C LEU A 62 7.53 4.61 -19.81
N ASP A 63 6.47 4.44 -20.54
CA ASP A 63 5.51 5.48 -20.88
C ASP A 63 4.22 5.24 -20.10
N VAL A 64 3.77 6.26 -19.39
CA VAL A 64 2.50 6.24 -18.63
C VAL A 64 1.67 7.40 -19.17
N ASP A 65 0.63 7.10 -19.93
CA ASP A 65 -0.26 8.07 -20.55
C ASP A 65 0.49 9.21 -21.30
N GLY A 66 1.50 8.83 -22.10
CA GLY A 66 2.31 9.77 -22.90
C GLY A 66 3.46 10.43 -22.11
N ARG A 67 3.66 10.08 -20.85
CA ARG A 67 4.79 10.55 -20.05
C ARG A 67 5.86 9.48 -19.94
N SER A 68 6.96 9.69 -20.66
CA SER A 68 8.01 8.67 -20.74
C SER A 68 9.13 8.89 -19.72
N ARG A 69 9.64 7.81 -19.16
CA ARG A 69 10.79 7.78 -18.25
C ARG A 69 11.72 6.61 -18.58
N LYS A 70 13.04 6.86 -18.54
CA LYS A 70 14.04 5.79 -18.61
C LYS A 70 14.31 5.22 -17.22
N VAL A 71 14.13 3.91 -17.05
CA VAL A 71 14.37 3.19 -15.81
C VAL A 71 15.28 1.99 -16.05
N ALA A 72 15.92 1.48 -15.01
CA ALA A 72 16.60 0.20 -15.08
C ALA A 72 15.58 -0.92 -15.27
N ARG A 73 15.90 -1.96 -16.04
CA ARG A 73 14.96 -3.04 -16.34
C ARG A 73 14.48 -3.76 -15.06
N GLU A 74 15.37 -3.96 -14.11
CA GLU A 74 15.09 -4.56 -12.81
C GLU A 74 14.14 -3.73 -11.94
N SER A 75 14.05 -2.42 -12.16
CA SER A 75 13.19 -1.51 -11.40
C SER A 75 11.78 -1.37 -12.00
N VAL A 76 11.49 -1.98 -13.15
CA VAL A 76 10.21 -1.81 -13.87
C VAL A 76 9.02 -2.19 -13.00
N LEU A 77 9.09 -3.32 -12.29
CA LEU A 77 7.95 -3.82 -11.53
C LEU A 77 7.65 -2.97 -10.30
N ILE A 78 8.68 -2.43 -9.63
CA ILE A 78 8.49 -1.48 -8.53
C ILE A 78 7.83 -0.22 -9.06
N TYR A 79 8.35 0.33 -10.16
CA TYR A 79 7.77 1.52 -10.76
C TYR A 79 6.31 1.32 -11.19
N LEU A 80 5.97 0.14 -11.73
CA LEU A 80 4.58 -0.20 -12.05
C LEU A 80 3.70 -0.28 -10.81
N GLN A 81 4.18 -0.82 -9.68
CA GLN A 81 3.44 -0.82 -8.42
C GLN A 81 3.16 0.61 -7.96
N ASP A 82 4.16 1.49 -8.03
CA ASP A 82 3.99 2.90 -7.69
C ASP A 82 2.95 3.59 -8.60
N VAL A 83 2.98 3.33 -9.91
CA VAL A 83 1.97 3.84 -10.84
C VAL A 83 0.58 3.35 -10.46
N VAL A 84 0.42 2.05 -10.19
CA VAL A 84 -0.88 1.49 -9.79
C VAL A 84 -1.36 2.13 -8.49
N GLN A 85 -0.52 2.24 -7.48
CA GLN A 85 -0.89 2.82 -6.20
C GLN A 85 -1.26 4.30 -6.32
N ASN A 86 -0.43 5.10 -6.98
CA ASN A 86 -0.56 6.55 -6.95
C ASN A 86 -1.43 7.11 -8.08
N GLN A 87 -1.72 6.34 -9.13
CA GLN A 87 -2.55 6.81 -10.24
C GLN A 87 -3.84 5.99 -10.37
N VAL A 88 -3.77 4.66 -10.28
CA VAL A 88 -4.98 3.83 -10.40
C VAL A 88 -5.78 3.88 -9.11
N PHE A 89 -5.19 3.52 -7.97
CA PHE A 89 -5.91 3.47 -6.69
C PHE A 89 -6.32 4.85 -6.22
N ALA A 90 -5.45 5.85 -6.35
CA ALA A 90 -5.78 7.23 -6.01
C ALA A 90 -6.99 7.78 -6.78
N ALA A 91 -7.30 7.23 -7.97
CA ALA A 91 -8.43 7.65 -8.79
C ALA A 91 -9.72 6.84 -8.58
N VAL A 92 -9.71 5.77 -7.79
CA VAL A 92 -10.90 4.94 -7.50
C VAL A 92 -11.96 5.76 -6.76
N ARG A 93 -13.22 5.69 -7.22
CA ARG A 93 -14.37 6.45 -6.70
C ARG A 93 -15.43 5.60 -6.02
N THR A 94 -15.47 4.31 -6.33
CA THR A 94 -16.47 3.39 -5.80
C THR A 94 -16.10 2.78 -4.46
N HIS A 95 -14.81 2.86 -4.07
CA HIS A 95 -14.29 2.27 -2.83
C HIS A 95 -13.35 3.23 -2.12
N MET A 96 -13.40 3.23 -0.81
CA MET A 96 -12.33 3.78 0.02
C MET A 96 -11.24 2.72 0.15
N LEU A 97 -10.01 3.08 -0.21
CA LEU A 97 -8.86 2.17 -0.25
C LEU A 97 -7.84 2.57 0.81
N TRP A 98 -7.62 1.70 1.79
CA TRP A 98 -6.60 1.90 2.81
C TRP A 98 -5.39 1.02 2.58
N HIS A 99 -4.20 1.54 2.84
CA HIS A 99 -3.00 0.74 2.96
C HIS A 99 -3.08 -0.12 4.23
N ALA A 100 -3.75 -1.24 4.14
CA ALA A 100 -4.09 -2.10 5.27
C ALA A 100 -4.25 -3.55 4.80
N ALA A 101 -4.01 -4.49 5.71
CA ALA A 101 -4.47 -5.85 5.52
C ALA A 101 -5.97 -5.98 5.87
N ALA A 102 -6.64 -6.92 5.23
CA ALA A 102 -8.05 -7.22 5.45
C ALA A 102 -8.27 -8.72 5.60
N TRP A 103 -8.96 -9.12 6.67
CA TRP A 103 -9.30 -10.51 6.93
C TRP A 103 -10.81 -10.69 7.04
N ASN A 104 -11.29 -11.88 6.69
CA ASN A 104 -12.64 -12.33 7.00
C ASN A 104 -12.57 -13.34 8.14
N VAL A 105 -13.00 -12.95 9.32
CA VAL A 105 -13.05 -13.80 10.50
C VAL A 105 -14.51 -14.16 10.76
N ASN A 106 -14.92 -15.37 10.34
CA ASN A 106 -16.29 -15.88 10.54
C ASN A 106 -17.40 -14.94 10.00
N GLY A 107 -17.20 -14.35 8.82
CA GLY A 107 -18.16 -13.43 8.21
C GLY A 107 -18.05 -11.97 8.70
N ASN A 108 -17.04 -11.67 9.53
CA ASN A 108 -16.76 -10.32 10.01
C ASN A 108 -15.44 -9.81 9.43
N GLY A 109 -15.48 -8.63 8.85
CA GLY A 109 -14.30 -7.97 8.32
C GLY A 109 -13.43 -7.38 9.43
N VAL A 110 -12.14 -7.67 9.35
CA VAL A 110 -11.10 -7.10 10.21
C VAL A 110 -10.12 -6.33 9.32
N MET A 111 -9.92 -5.06 9.60
CA MET A 111 -8.94 -4.21 8.92
C MET A 111 -7.74 -3.97 9.84
N ILE A 112 -6.53 -4.22 9.34
CA ILE A 112 -5.29 -4.10 10.10
C ILE A 112 -4.40 -3.07 9.42
N LEU A 113 -4.26 -1.91 10.08
CA LEU A 113 -3.42 -0.81 9.65
C LEU A 113 -2.09 -0.80 10.43
N GLY A 114 -1.15 -0.03 9.96
CA GLY A 114 0.11 0.22 10.65
C GLY A 114 1.23 0.47 9.65
N GLU A 115 2.26 1.14 10.11
CA GLU A 115 3.43 1.47 9.29
C GLU A 115 4.16 0.22 8.80
N SER A 116 5.02 0.40 7.80
CA SER A 116 5.84 -0.69 7.28
C SER A 116 6.76 -1.26 8.37
N GLY A 117 6.91 -2.59 8.38
CA GLY A 117 7.76 -3.28 9.35
C GLY A 117 7.06 -3.65 10.67
N LEU A 118 5.79 -3.27 10.88
CA LEU A 118 5.01 -3.66 12.08
C LEU A 118 4.38 -5.04 11.98
N GLY A 119 4.59 -5.77 10.88
CA GLY A 119 4.22 -7.18 10.77
C GLY A 119 2.88 -7.47 10.11
N LYS A 120 2.23 -6.52 9.40
CA LYS A 120 0.97 -6.78 8.67
C LYS A 120 1.06 -8.04 7.79
N THR A 121 2.05 -8.09 6.89
CA THR A 121 2.26 -9.25 5.99
C THR A 121 2.58 -10.53 6.74
N THR A 122 3.34 -10.45 7.85
CA THR A 122 3.66 -11.63 8.68
C THR A 122 2.39 -12.17 9.34
N LEU A 123 1.53 -11.30 9.87
CA LEU A 123 0.24 -11.66 10.44
C LEU A 123 -0.70 -12.26 9.38
N SER A 124 -0.78 -11.63 8.18
CA SER A 124 -1.61 -12.13 7.08
C SER A 124 -1.15 -13.49 6.58
N LEU A 125 0.17 -13.71 6.48
CA LEU A 125 0.70 -15.03 6.11
C LEU A 125 0.38 -16.08 7.18
N ALA A 126 0.57 -15.76 8.46
CA ALA A 126 0.22 -16.66 9.56
C ALA A 126 -1.27 -16.99 9.57
N GLU A 127 -2.12 -15.99 9.30
CA GLU A 127 -3.57 -16.16 9.17
C GLU A 127 -3.92 -17.13 8.05
N GLN A 128 -3.34 -16.96 6.87
CA GLN A 128 -3.58 -17.83 5.72
C GLN A 128 -3.07 -19.27 5.97
N VAL A 129 -1.88 -19.43 6.54
CA VAL A 129 -1.28 -20.75 6.82
C VAL A 129 -2.09 -21.51 7.88
N SER A 130 -2.65 -20.82 8.86
CA SER A 130 -3.54 -21.42 9.86
C SER A 130 -4.96 -21.71 9.32
N GLY A 131 -5.19 -21.55 8.02
CA GLY A 131 -6.50 -21.82 7.39
C GLY A 131 -7.49 -20.67 7.52
N GLY A 132 -7.05 -19.50 7.98
CA GLY A 132 -7.87 -18.29 7.99
C GLY A 132 -8.05 -17.67 6.61
N CYS A 133 -8.93 -16.70 6.54
CA CYS A 133 -9.34 -16.07 5.29
C CYS A 133 -8.76 -14.65 5.17
N VAL A 134 -7.64 -14.52 4.44
CA VAL A 134 -7.02 -13.22 4.13
C VAL A 134 -7.64 -12.68 2.84
N MET A 135 -8.35 -11.57 2.94
CA MET A 135 -8.98 -10.87 1.82
C MET A 135 -8.00 -9.96 1.08
N SER A 136 -7.04 -9.43 1.79
CA SER A 136 -5.95 -8.60 1.27
C SER A 136 -4.82 -8.49 2.29
N ASP A 137 -3.60 -8.27 1.80
CA ASP A 137 -2.42 -7.95 2.62
C ASP A 137 -2.00 -6.48 2.51
N GLU A 138 -2.41 -5.82 1.44
CA GLU A 138 -1.91 -4.49 1.06
C GLU A 138 -3.02 -3.43 1.04
N ILE A 139 -4.20 -3.80 0.53
CA ILE A 139 -5.30 -2.87 0.28
C ILE A 139 -6.58 -3.36 0.93
N ALA A 140 -7.02 -2.71 1.99
CA ALA A 140 -8.38 -2.88 2.49
C ALA A 140 -9.34 -1.99 1.69
N ALA A 141 -10.28 -2.61 1.00
CA ALA A 141 -11.23 -1.92 0.13
C ALA A 141 -12.64 -1.96 0.73
N TRP A 142 -13.16 -0.82 1.11
CA TRP A 142 -14.51 -0.70 1.63
C TRP A 142 -15.42 -0.01 0.63
N ASN A 143 -16.54 -0.65 0.33
CA ASN A 143 -17.57 -0.13 -0.55
C ASN A 143 -18.61 0.65 0.28
N PRO A 144 -18.69 1.99 0.15
CA PRO A 144 -19.60 2.81 0.95
C PRO A 144 -21.08 2.58 0.62
N GLU A 145 -21.41 2.24 -0.61
CA GLU A 145 -22.81 1.98 -1.02
C GLU A 145 -23.35 0.70 -0.40
N LYS A 146 -22.52 -0.36 -0.37
CA LYS A 146 -22.88 -1.66 0.20
C LYS A 146 -22.62 -1.75 1.70
N ASN A 147 -21.80 -0.85 2.25
CA ASN A 147 -21.28 -0.89 3.61
C ASN A 147 -20.52 -2.20 3.93
N LEU A 148 -19.70 -2.64 2.97
CA LEU A 148 -18.96 -3.92 3.04
C LEU A 148 -17.48 -3.71 2.73
N LEU A 149 -16.64 -4.50 3.42
CA LEU A 149 -15.26 -4.72 3.08
C LEU A 149 -15.20 -5.77 1.96
N GLU A 150 -14.61 -5.42 0.84
CA GLU A 150 -14.48 -6.29 -0.34
C GLU A 150 -13.05 -6.81 -0.49
N SER A 151 -12.92 -7.97 -1.12
CA SER A 151 -11.61 -8.61 -1.33
C SER A 151 -10.77 -7.84 -2.34
N PHE A 152 -9.47 -7.73 -2.04
CA PHE A 152 -8.44 -7.24 -2.96
C PHE A 152 -7.35 -8.32 -3.12
N PRO A 153 -7.54 -9.30 -4.01
CA PRO A 153 -6.75 -10.53 -4.06
C PRO A 153 -5.38 -10.36 -4.78
N ARG A 154 -4.69 -9.24 -4.55
CA ARG A 154 -3.29 -9.11 -4.93
C ARG A 154 -2.47 -10.12 -4.14
N ALA A 155 -1.58 -10.86 -4.80
CA ALA A 155 -0.72 -11.79 -4.09
C ALA A 155 0.19 -11.07 -3.08
N MET A 156 0.40 -11.68 -1.92
CA MET A 156 1.31 -11.15 -0.91
C MET A 156 2.75 -11.23 -1.40
N ALA A 157 3.51 -10.15 -1.22
CA ALA A 157 4.94 -10.10 -1.50
C ALA A 157 5.73 -10.25 -0.19
N VAL A 158 6.07 -11.47 0.17
CA VAL A 158 6.56 -11.85 1.49
C VAL A 158 8.09 -11.86 1.52
N ARG A 159 8.70 -11.16 2.47
CA ARG A 159 10.14 -11.17 2.70
C ARG A 159 10.63 -12.55 3.16
N PRO A 160 11.83 -13.01 2.74
CA PRO A 160 12.38 -14.29 3.21
C PRO A 160 12.44 -14.42 4.74
N THR A 161 12.75 -13.31 5.43
CA THR A 161 12.80 -13.26 6.89
C THR A 161 11.46 -13.52 7.57
N THR A 162 10.34 -13.26 6.91
CA THR A 162 8.99 -13.55 7.43
C THR A 162 8.77 -15.05 7.60
N PHE A 163 9.37 -15.85 6.74
CA PHE A 163 9.23 -17.29 6.78
C PHE A 163 9.95 -17.95 7.97
N MET A 164 10.85 -17.25 8.64
CA MET A 164 11.42 -17.74 9.91
C MET A 164 10.37 -17.89 11.01
N PHE A 165 9.21 -17.25 10.86
CA PHE A 165 8.09 -17.28 11.80
C PHE A 165 6.92 -18.14 11.35
N VAL A 166 6.92 -18.59 10.08
CA VAL A 166 5.82 -19.34 9.47
C VAL A 166 6.42 -20.48 8.64
N ASP A 167 6.14 -21.71 9.01
CA ASP A 167 6.86 -22.93 8.60
C ASP A 167 6.49 -23.46 7.18
N GLU A 168 6.46 -22.61 6.13
CA GLU A 168 6.04 -23.01 4.77
C GLU A 168 6.78 -22.36 3.60
N THR A 169 8.09 -22.35 3.58
CA THR A 169 8.86 -21.43 2.74
C THR A 169 9.18 -21.86 1.30
N GLU A 170 9.13 -23.16 0.96
CA GLU A 170 9.75 -23.62 -0.28
C GLU A 170 8.85 -23.64 -1.51
N ARG A 171 7.56 -23.40 -1.36
CA ARG A 171 6.56 -23.61 -2.41
C ARG A 171 6.23 -22.43 -3.30
N TYR A 172 6.66 -21.22 -2.95
CA TYR A 172 6.21 -20.02 -3.63
C TYR A 172 7.22 -19.47 -4.63
N PRO A 173 6.77 -18.98 -5.80
CA PRO A 173 7.65 -18.33 -6.76
C PRO A 173 8.33 -17.12 -6.13
N ARG A 174 9.58 -16.86 -6.54
CA ARG A 174 10.36 -15.72 -6.10
C ARG A 174 10.30 -14.61 -7.14
N LEU A 175 10.25 -13.39 -6.66
CA LEU A 175 10.26 -12.18 -7.48
C LEU A 175 11.20 -11.16 -6.85
N HIS A 176 12.07 -10.59 -7.66
CA HIS A 176 12.90 -9.47 -7.24
C HIS A 176 12.13 -8.16 -7.47
N LEU A 177 11.83 -7.47 -6.37
CA LEU A 177 11.25 -6.12 -6.34
C LEU A 177 12.35 -5.15 -5.87
N ASP A 178 12.19 -4.54 -4.71
CA ASP A 178 13.23 -3.86 -3.95
C ASP A 178 14.26 -4.85 -3.36
N GLU A 179 13.79 -6.03 -3.03
CA GLU A 179 14.53 -7.20 -2.56
C GLU A 179 13.85 -8.47 -3.09
N GLU A 180 14.48 -9.62 -2.92
CA GLU A 180 13.84 -10.90 -3.25
C GLU A 180 12.67 -11.18 -2.31
N LYS A 181 11.47 -11.39 -2.88
CA LYS A 181 10.25 -11.71 -2.15
C LYS A 181 9.60 -12.99 -2.68
N ALA A 182 9.03 -13.77 -1.79
CA ALA A 182 8.16 -14.88 -2.18
C ALA A 182 6.75 -14.34 -2.47
N ILE A 183 6.14 -14.82 -3.54
CA ILE A 183 4.81 -14.38 -3.97
C ILE A 183 3.80 -15.43 -3.56
N VAL A 184 2.99 -15.10 -2.57
CA VAL A 184 1.98 -15.99 -1.98
C VAL A 184 0.60 -15.58 -2.50
N PRO A 185 -0.07 -16.41 -3.32
CA PRO A 185 -1.37 -16.07 -3.88
C PRO A 185 -2.45 -16.01 -2.79
N LEU A 186 -3.37 -15.07 -2.93
CA LEU A 186 -4.61 -15.02 -2.15
C LEU A 186 -5.76 -15.71 -2.90
N ALA A 187 -6.71 -16.26 -2.14
CA ALA A 187 -7.91 -16.85 -2.71
C ALA A 187 -8.77 -15.78 -3.41
N ARG A 188 -9.22 -16.10 -4.62
CA ARG A 188 -10.15 -15.24 -5.39
C ARG A 188 -11.60 -15.46 -4.96
N GLY A 189 -12.45 -14.47 -5.22
CA GLY A 189 -13.90 -14.62 -5.08
C GLY A 189 -14.38 -14.74 -3.63
N GLN A 190 -13.62 -14.23 -2.68
CA GLN A 190 -14.06 -14.20 -1.29
C GLN A 190 -15.26 -13.26 -1.14
N ALA A 191 -16.22 -13.66 -0.31
CA ALA A 191 -17.42 -12.88 -0.06
C ALA A 191 -17.06 -11.55 0.62
N ALA A 192 -17.74 -10.49 0.20
CA ALA A 192 -17.70 -9.21 0.90
C ALA A 192 -18.37 -9.36 2.29
N VAL A 193 -17.82 -8.68 3.30
CA VAL A 193 -18.23 -8.81 4.70
C VAL A 193 -18.38 -7.45 5.37
N PRO A 194 -19.27 -7.29 6.37
CA PRO A 194 -19.33 -6.05 7.14
C PRO A 194 -18.02 -5.85 7.91
N LEU A 195 -17.47 -4.62 7.89
CA LEU A 195 -16.32 -4.26 8.71
C LEU A 195 -16.75 -4.20 10.17
N ARG A 196 -16.16 -5.05 11.02
CA ARG A 196 -16.51 -5.16 12.45
C ARG A 196 -15.36 -4.82 13.38
N LYS A 197 -14.13 -4.86 12.87
CA LYS A 197 -12.96 -4.54 13.68
C LYS A 197 -11.92 -3.77 12.87
N VAL A 198 -11.31 -2.81 13.55
CA VAL A 198 -10.16 -2.06 13.05
C VAL A 198 -9.03 -2.16 14.07
N VAL A 199 -7.87 -2.59 13.64
CA VAL A 199 -6.68 -2.72 14.49
C VAL A 199 -5.57 -1.87 13.91
N ILE A 200 -5.05 -0.93 14.71
CA ILE A 200 -3.94 -0.06 14.31
C ILE A 200 -2.68 -0.54 15.04
N LEU A 201 -1.77 -1.15 14.29
CA LEU A 201 -0.53 -1.69 14.83
C LEU A 201 0.43 -0.56 15.21
N GLY A 202 1.07 -0.68 16.36
CA GLY A 202 2.10 0.25 16.82
C GLY A 202 1.58 1.61 17.29
N TRP A 203 0.28 1.82 17.29
CA TRP A 203 -0.32 3.05 17.83
C TRP A 203 -0.28 3.01 19.36
N ALA A 204 0.57 3.82 19.95
CA ALA A 204 0.62 4.02 21.41
C ALA A 204 0.00 5.38 21.76
N LEU A 205 -1.17 5.36 22.38
CA LEU A 205 -1.89 6.58 22.78
C LEU A 205 -1.21 7.35 23.93
N ASP A 206 -0.48 6.64 24.80
CA ASP A 206 0.03 7.18 26.07
C ASP A 206 1.56 7.38 26.11
N GLU A 207 2.31 6.92 25.12
CA GLU A 207 3.72 7.25 25.07
C GLU A 207 3.92 8.59 24.33
N PRO A 208 4.48 9.60 25.02
CA PRO A 208 4.99 10.77 24.30
C PRO A 208 5.89 10.24 23.20
N VAL A 209 5.65 10.69 21.98
CA VAL A 209 6.47 10.32 20.82
C VAL A 209 7.91 10.53 21.24
N ALA A 210 8.57 9.44 21.66
CA ALA A 210 9.98 9.54 22.01
C ALA A 210 10.65 10.19 20.82
N SER A 211 11.59 11.08 21.06
CA SER A 211 12.36 11.91 20.14
C SER A 211 13.06 11.12 19.00
N GLY A 212 12.30 10.36 18.24
CA GLY A 212 12.74 9.58 17.09
C GLY A 212 12.36 10.29 15.80
N GLU A 213 13.28 10.35 14.86
CA GLU A 213 13.02 10.86 13.53
C GLU A 213 12.00 9.97 12.81
N SER A 214 11.05 10.58 12.11
CA SER A 214 10.21 9.92 11.12
C SER A 214 11.01 9.83 9.83
N ILE A 215 11.14 8.62 9.30
CA ILE A 215 11.84 8.37 8.04
C ILE A 215 10.80 7.95 7.02
N CYS A 216 10.80 8.63 5.87
CA CYS A 216 10.03 8.19 4.72
C CYS A 216 10.89 8.28 3.46
N GLU A 217 10.62 7.38 2.54
CA GLU A 217 11.20 7.37 1.21
C GLU A 217 10.12 7.81 0.22
N VAL A 218 10.45 8.77 -0.62
CA VAL A 218 9.53 9.35 -1.59
C VAL A 218 10.13 9.33 -2.98
N ASN A 219 9.35 8.90 -3.95
CA ASN A 219 9.71 9.01 -5.34
C ASN A 219 8.90 10.15 -5.97
N VAL A 220 9.60 11.18 -6.42
CA VAL A 220 8.98 12.41 -6.93
C VAL A 220 9.41 12.64 -8.36
N SER A 221 8.43 12.91 -9.22
CA SER A 221 8.68 13.50 -10.54
C SER A 221 8.42 14.99 -10.46
N ALA A 222 9.47 15.77 -10.28
CA ALA A 222 9.44 17.23 -10.29
C ALA A 222 10.62 17.78 -11.08
N ALA A 223 10.43 18.95 -11.67
CA ALA A 223 11.48 19.62 -12.45
C ALA A 223 12.57 20.20 -11.54
N ASP A 224 12.22 20.52 -10.30
CA ASP A 224 13.10 21.12 -9.29
C ASP A 224 12.82 20.59 -7.88
N THR A 225 13.43 21.21 -6.88
CA THR A 225 13.31 20.84 -5.46
C THR A 225 12.43 21.79 -4.64
N GLN A 226 11.62 22.66 -5.26
CA GLN A 226 10.76 23.60 -4.54
C GLN A 226 9.75 22.91 -3.61
N TRP A 227 9.32 21.69 -3.95
CA TRP A 227 8.47 20.88 -3.11
C TRP A 227 9.07 20.59 -1.72
N GLN A 228 10.39 20.57 -1.60
CA GLN A 228 11.08 20.33 -0.32
C GLN A 228 10.85 21.50 0.66
N ALA A 229 10.95 22.72 0.18
CA ALA A 229 10.66 23.91 0.97
C ALA A 229 9.17 23.96 1.38
N ALA A 230 8.27 23.70 0.44
CA ALA A 230 6.83 23.64 0.70
C ALA A 230 6.46 22.54 1.71
N LEU A 231 7.13 21.39 1.65
CA LEU A 231 6.93 20.31 2.61
C LEU A 231 7.42 20.69 4.01
N SER A 232 8.61 21.27 4.12
CA SER A 232 9.17 21.71 5.42
C SER A 232 8.28 22.76 6.08
N GLU A 233 7.76 23.71 5.31
CA GLU A 233 6.81 24.71 5.79
C GLU A 233 5.50 24.07 6.28
N ALA A 234 4.94 23.15 5.50
CA ALA A 234 3.66 22.51 5.81
C ALA A 234 3.72 21.56 7.02
N VAL A 235 4.88 20.92 7.26
CA VAL A 235 5.12 20.04 8.42
C VAL A 235 5.43 20.86 9.69
N GLY A 236 5.78 22.15 9.53
CA GLY A 236 6.10 23.04 10.66
C GLY A 236 7.44 22.72 11.33
N GLY A 237 8.40 22.18 10.60
CA GLY A 237 9.72 21.84 11.11
C GLY A 237 10.73 21.49 10.02
N ASP A 238 11.99 21.34 10.41
CA ASP A 238 13.05 20.98 9.49
C ASP A 238 12.88 19.54 9.00
N VAL A 239 12.72 19.40 7.68
CA VAL A 239 12.79 18.11 7.00
C VAL A 239 14.14 18.01 6.31
N VAL A 240 14.90 16.96 6.64
CA VAL A 240 16.18 16.67 6.01
C VAL A 240 15.96 15.78 4.80
N PHE A 241 16.40 16.21 3.63
CA PHE A 241 16.27 15.50 2.38
C PHE A 241 17.63 14.96 1.91
N ASN A 242 17.68 13.67 1.63
CA ASN A 242 18.84 13.03 1.02
C ASN A 242 18.41 12.33 -0.26
N VAL A 243 19.18 12.48 -1.32
CA VAL A 243 18.97 11.70 -2.55
C VAL A 243 19.23 10.23 -2.21
N HIS A 244 18.32 9.35 -2.62
CA HIS A 244 18.51 7.92 -2.43
C HIS A 244 19.72 7.44 -3.25
N PRO A 245 20.55 6.53 -2.73
CA PRO A 245 21.73 6.04 -3.43
C PRO A 245 21.45 5.51 -4.85
N ASP A 246 20.27 4.92 -5.06
CA ASP A 246 19.85 4.39 -6.36
C ASP A 246 19.44 5.48 -7.36
N GLY A 247 19.34 6.74 -6.92
CA GLY A 247 18.92 7.86 -7.75
C GLY A 247 17.47 7.75 -8.20
N GLY A 248 17.18 8.11 -9.45
CA GLY A 248 15.87 7.84 -10.08
C GLY A 248 14.69 8.64 -9.54
N GLY A 249 14.94 9.76 -8.83
CA GLY A 249 13.88 10.60 -8.26
C GLY A 249 13.44 10.15 -6.87
N TRP A 250 14.11 9.18 -6.28
CA TRP A 250 13.89 8.79 -4.90
C TRP A 250 14.65 9.71 -3.92
N TRP A 251 13.95 10.07 -2.84
CA TRP A 251 14.46 10.89 -1.76
C TRP A 251 14.18 10.21 -0.42
N ARG A 252 15.15 10.24 0.48
CA ARG A 252 14.96 9.86 1.87
C ARG A 252 14.74 11.13 2.69
N CYS A 253 13.54 11.25 3.26
CA CYS A 253 13.13 12.38 4.08
C CYS A 253 13.15 12.00 5.55
N ARG A 254 13.74 12.84 6.39
CA ARG A 254 13.73 12.67 7.86
C ARG A 254 13.08 13.89 8.50
N SER A 255 12.19 13.67 9.43
CA SER A 255 11.49 14.72 10.16
C SER A 255 11.23 14.29 11.60
N LEU A 256 11.20 15.22 12.53
CA LEU A 256 10.76 14.98 13.91
C LEU A 256 9.24 14.74 14.00
N GLN A 257 8.50 15.20 13.02
CA GLN A 257 7.04 15.00 12.91
C GLN A 257 6.71 14.00 11.80
N PRO A 258 5.64 13.20 11.95
CA PRO A 258 5.15 12.38 10.85
C PRO A 258 4.80 13.26 9.64
N ILE A 259 5.18 12.82 8.44
CA ILE A 259 4.81 13.49 7.21
C ILE A 259 3.53 12.82 6.69
N PRO A 260 2.35 13.48 6.76
CA PRO A 260 1.13 12.93 6.20
C PRO A 260 1.22 12.87 4.68
N THR A 261 0.72 11.80 4.06
CA THR A 261 0.78 11.60 2.59
C THR A 261 0.11 12.77 1.85
N LEU A 262 -1.04 13.26 2.34
CA LEU A 262 -1.74 14.41 1.75
C LEU A 262 -0.91 15.70 1.77
N VAL A 263 -0.15 15.92 2.84
CA VAL A 263 0.73 17.11 2.94
C VAL A 263 1.88 17.00 1.94
N LEU A 264 2.46 15.80 1.83
CA LEU A 264 3.51 15.50 0.85
C LEU A 264 3.01 15.68 -0.59
N GLU A 265 1.87 15.09 -0.95
CA GLU A 265 1.26 15.23 -2.27
C GLU A 265 0.95 16.68 -2.61
N SER A 266 0.41 17.43 -1.65
CA SER A 266 0.11 18.86 -1.82
C SER A 266 1.36 19.66 -2.11
N ALA A 267 2.42 19.48 -1.32
CA ALA A 267 3.70 20.17 -1.50
C ALA A 267 4.32 19.87 -2.88
N ILE A 268 4.27 18.62 -3.31
CA ILE A 268 4.78 18.20 -4.62
C ILE A 268 3.94 18.78 -5.76
N THR A 269 2.61 18.74 -5.63
CA THR A 269 1.69 19.22 -6.68
C THR A 269 1.78 20.74 -6.88
N VAL A 270 1.88 21.52 -5.81
CA VAL A 270 2.05 22.98 -5.88
C VAL A 270 3.34 23.36 -6.61
N SER A 271 4.36 22.51 -6.55
CA SER A 271 5.63 22.69 -7.27
C SER A 271 5.62 22.10 -8.69
N GLY A 272 4.44 21.76 -9.22
CA GLY A 272 4.30 21.23 -10.58
C GLY A 272 4.80 19.79 -10.74
N GLY A 273 5.08 19.09 -9.64
CA GLY A 273 5.48 17.70 -9.61
C GLY A 273 4.31 16.74 -9.34
N PHE A 274 4.60 15.45 -9.29
CA PHE A 274 3.68 14.43 -8.82
C PHE A 274 4.41 13.36 -8.01
N LEU A 275 3.73 12.83 -6.99
CA LEU A 275 4.21 11.72 -6.17
C LEU A 275 4.11 10.42 -6.98
N ILE A 276 5.22 9.70 -7.09
CA ILE A 276 5.28 8.41 -7.77
C ILE A 276 5.18 7.28 -6.75
N GLY A 277 5.94 7.37 -5.66
CA GLY A 277 5.97 6.36 -4.61
C GLY A 277 6.19 6.98 -3.23
N PHE A 278 5.64 6.33 -2.22
CA PHE A 278 5.79 6.75 -0.82
C PHE A 278 5.89 5.52 0.09
N HIS A 279 6.91 5.52 0.91
CA HIS A 279 7.14 4.47 1.89
C HIS A 279 7.52 5.09 3.24
N ARG A 280 6.84 4.71 4.31
CA ARG A 280 7.11 5.17 5.68
C ARG A 280 7.62 4.02 6.53
N GLU A 281 8.77 4.23 7.19
CA GLU A 281 9.31 3.27 8.14
C GLU A 281 8.69 3.49 9.53
N ALA A 282 8.39 2.40 10.24
CA ALA A 282 7.96 2.47 11.62
C ALA A 282 9.09 3.01 12.51
N ARG A 283 8.78 4.00 13.33
CA ARG A 283 9.75 4.64 14.25
C ARG A 283 10.31 3.69 15.28
N ARG A 284 9.52 2.71 15.72
CA ARG A 284 9.90 1.67 16.69
C ARG A 284 9.41 0.33 16.22
N ARG A 285 10.24 -0.68 16.36
CA ARG A 285 9.81 -2.06 16.22
C ARG A 285 9.34 -2.58 17.57
N PRO A 286 8.18 -3.22 17.64
CA PRO A 286 7.69 -3.87 18.85
C PRO A 286 8.67 -4.96 19.32
N ASP A 287 8.62 -5.26 20.61
CA ASP A 287 9.29 -6.44 21.16
C ASP A 287 8.41 -7.68 20.94
N TYR A 288 8.68 -8.36 19.83
CA TYR A 288 7.92 -9.56 19.43
C TYR A 288 8.12 -10.78 20.35
N SER A 289 8.93 -10.70 21.40
CA SER A 289 9.06 -11.73 22.44
C SER A 289 8.00 -11.62 23.53
N ARG A 290 7.33 -10.48 23.62
CA ARG A 290 6.29 -10.20 24.63
C ARG A 290 4.90 -10.61 24.17
N SER A 291 3.96 -10.63 25.10
CA SER A 291 2.54 -10.71 24.76
C SER A 291 2.06 -9.41 24.11
N PRO A 292 1.14 -9.48 23.13
CA PRO A 292 0.56 -8.29 22.53
C PRO A 292 -0.27 -7.50 23.55
N VAL A 293 -0.36 -6.20 23.31
CA VAL A 293 -1.26 -5.33 24.11
C VAL A 293 -2.30 -4.75 23.16
N LEU A 294 -3.57 -4.98 23.47
CA LEU A 294 -4.71 -4.46 22.72
C LEU A 294 -5.45 -3.44 23.58
N THR A 295 -5.52 -2.19 23.10
CA THR A 295 -6.16 -1.08 23.82
C THR A 295 -7.32 -0.55 22.99
N PRO A 296 -8.56 -0.47 23.53
CA PRO A 296 -9.68 0.14 22.83
C PRO A 296 -9.39 1.59 22.45
N LEU A 297 -9.78 1.98 21.25
CA LEU A 297 -9.71 3.35 20.76
C LEU A 297 -11.09 3.99 20.71
N SER A 298 -11.17 5.28 21.03
CA SER A 298 -12.33 6.08 20.65
C SER A 298 -12.45 6.17 19.13
N THR A 299 -13.67 6.40 18.62
CA THR A 299 -13.87 6.62 17.16
C THR A 299 -13.00 7.77 16.65
N ASP A 300 -12.87 8.86 17.42
CA ASP A 300 -12.08 10.01 17.00
C ASP A 300 -10.58 9.73 16.90
N ASP A 301 -10.03 8.93 17.81
CA ASP A 301 -8.63 8.52 17.73
C ASP A 301 -8.40 7.53 16.60
N ALA A 302 -9.32 6.59 16.39
CA ALA A 302 -9.26 5.68 15.26
C ALA A 302 -9.32 6.42 13.91
N VAL A 303 -10.16 7.47 13.79
CA VAL A 303 -10.24 8.32 12.59
C VAL A 303 -8.87 8.89 12.21
N LYS A 304 -8.10 9.39 13.18
CA LYS A 304 -6.77 9.96 12.91
C LYS A 304 -5.82 8.94 12.28
N GLY A 305 -5.77 7.73 12.87
CA GLY A 305 -4.91 6.66 12.36
C GLY A 305 -5.36 6.10 11.02
N VAL A 306 -6.67 5.99 10.80
CA VAL A 306 -7.25 5.44 9.57
C VAL A 306 -7.13 6.41 8.40
N LEU A 307 -7.32 7.71 8.63
CA LEU A 307 -7.19 8.72 7.57
C LEU A 307 -5.78 8.82 7.01
N SER A 308 -4.76 8.60 7.84
CA SER A 308 -3.36 8.66 7.38
C SER A 308 -2.99 7.56 6.37
N GLU A 309 -3.75 6.47 6.36
CA GLU A 309 -3.51 5.32 5.48
C GLU A 309 -4.51 5.25 4.30
N LEU A 310 -5.38 6.25 4.14
CA LEU A 310 -6.35 6.29 3.04
C LEU A 310 -5.68 6.74 1.74
N LEU A 311 -5.55 5.84 0.77
CA LEU A 311 -4.81 6.04 -0.47
C LEU A 311 -5.51 6.99 -1.45
N ASN A 312 -6.83 6.97 -1.49
CA ASN A 312 -7.63 7.80 -2.40
C ASN A 312 -8.37 8.94 -1.69
N ALA A 313 -7.84 9.42 -0.57
CA ALA A 313 -8.43 10.50 0.22
C ALA A 313 -8.72 11.75 -0.62
N ARG A 314 -7.77 12.16 -1.48
CA ARG A 314 -7.91 13.33 -2.35
C ARG A 314 -9.10 13.19 -3.29
N GLN A 315 -9.30 12.01 -3.90
CA GLN A 315 -10.42 11.77 -4.80
C GLN A 315 -11.77 12.00 -4.12
N TRP A 316 -11.90 11.59 -2.84
CA TRP A 316 -13.11 11.79 -2.06
C TRP A 316 -13.29 13.24 -1.61
N MET A 317 -12.21 13.93 -1.27
CA MET A 317 -12.25 15.35 -0.91
C MET A 317 -12.61 16.25 -2.10
N ASP A 318 -12.05 15.98 -3.27
CA ASP A 318 -12.27 16.76 -4.49
C ASP A 318 -13.68 16.50 -5.07
N ALA A 319 -14.19 15.28 -4.96
CA ALA A 319 -15.51 14.91 -5.48
C ALA A 319 -16.67 15.42 -4.61
N GLU A 320 -16.49 15.43 -3.30
CA GLU A 320 -17.56 15.71 -2.34
C GLU A 320 -17.20 16.86 -1.40
N SER A 321 -16.39 16.63 -0.41
CA SER A 321 -15.77 17.62 0.49
C SER A 321 -14.94 16.91 1.57
N PRO A 322 -14.01 17.59 2.25
CA PRO A 322 -13.33 17.04 3.43
C PRO A 322 -14.29 16.63 4.56
N ALA A 323 -15.39 17.37 4.74
CA ALA A 323 -16.39 17.06 5.77
C ALA A 323 -17.16 15.78 5.42
N TYR A 324 -17.47 15.54 4.16
CA TYR A 324 -18.10 14.33 3.66
C TYR A 324 -17.20 13.10 3.87
N LEU A 325 -15.94 13.20 3.46
CA LEU A 325 -14.95 12.13 3.70
C LEU A 325 -14.86 11.78 5.18
N LEU A 326 -14.71 12.79 6.06
CA LEU A 326 -14.63 12.59 7.49
C LEU A 326 -15.91 11.93 8.05
N GLY A 327 -17.08 12.37 7.58
CA GLY A 327 -18.38 11.78 7.93
C GLY A 327 -18.47 10.30 7.58
N HIS A 328 -18.01 9.93 6.37
CA HIS A 328 -17.98 8.53 5.94
C HIS A 328 -17.01 7.68 6.77
N VAL A 329 -15.78 8.14 6.97
CA VAL A 329 -14.81 7.41 7.80
C VAL A 329 -15.34 7.22 9.22
N ARG A 330 -15.93 8.25 9.83
CA ARG A 330 -16.58 8.13 11.15
C ARG A 330 -17.73 7.12 11.14
N SER A 331 -18.57 7.14 10.11
CA SER A 331 -19.68 6.20 9.97
C SER A 331 -19.20 4.76 9.91
N VAL A 332 -18.17 4.47 9.12
CA VAL A 332 -17.54 3.14 9.06
C VAL A 332 -17.03 2.71 10.41
N LEU A 333 -16.26 3.58 11.08
CA LEU A 333 -15.63 3.27 12.36
C LEU A 333 -16.62 3.17 13.51
N SER A 334 -17.77 3.86 13.45
CA SER A 334 -18.81 3.79 14.47
C SER A 334 -19.49 2.42 14.55
N THR A 335 -19.42 1.62 13.49
CA THR A 335 -19.98 0.25 13.44
C THR A 335 -18.93 -0.82 13.70
N ALA A 336 -17.68 -0.45 13.91
CA ALA A 336 -16.55 -1.33 14.13
C ALA A 336 -15.94 -1.10 15.53
N HIS A 337 -15.43 -2.16 16.13
CA HIS A 337 -14.60 -2.05 17.32
C HIS A 337 -13.18 -1.65 16.92
N CYS A 338 -12.71 -0.52 17.41
CA CYS A 338 -11.41 0.03 17.07
C CYS A 338 -10.41 -0.20 18.21
N PHE A 339 -9.21 -0.64 17.85
CA PHE A 339 -8.14 -0.94 18.81
C PHE A 339 -6.78 -0.42 18.32
N ALA A 340 -5.98 0.07 19.27
CA ALA A 340 -4.54 0.12 19.13
C ALA A 340 -3.96 -1.23 19.52
N CYS A 341 -2.98 -1.71 18.77
CA CYS A 341 -2.29 -2.97 19.08
C CYS A 341 -0.78 -2.75 19.08
N VAL A 342 -0.13 -3.01 20.20
CA VAL A 342 1.31 -3.24 20.24
C VAL A 342 1.51 -4.73 19.96
N PRO A 343 1.97 -5.13 18.78
CA PRO A 343 2.13 -6.53 18.46
C PRO A 343 3.23 -7.17 19.32
N GLY A 344 3.02 -8.40 19.68
CA GLY A 344 3.95 -9.23 20.43
C GLY A 344 4.21 -10.56 19.71
N ARG A 345 4.26 -11.68 20.46
CA ARG A 345 4.42 -13.01 19.85
C ARG A 345 3.36 -13.24 18.79
N LEU A 346 3.78 -13.73 17.61
CA LEU A 346 2.95 -13.82 16.42
C LEU A 346 1.61 -14.53 16.65
N ALA A 347 1.65 -15.74 17.21
CA ALA A 347 0.43 -16.53 17.46
C ALA A 347 -0.54 -15.81 18.41
N GLU A 348 -0.03 -15.20 19.48
CA GLU A 348 -0.86 -14.46 20.44
C GLU A 348 -1.43 -13.19 19.80
N THR A 349 -0.64 -12.48 18.98
CA THR A 349 -1.11 -11.29 18.26
C THR A 349 -2.22 -11.66 17.27
N GLN A 350 -2.06 -12.76 16.54
CA GLN A 350 -3.08 -13.27 15.62
C GLN A 350 -4.37 -13.63 16.41
N GLU A 351 -4.24 -14.31 17.54
CA GLU A 351 -5.36 -14.71 18.37
C GLU A 351 -6.16 -13.50 18.90
N VAL A 352 -5.50 -12.50 19.48
CA VAL A 352 -6.23 -11.30 19.99
C VAL A 352 -6.87 -10.50 18.85
N ILE A 353 -6.32 -10.52 17.65
CA ILE A 353 -6.95 -9.91 16.48
C ILE A 353 -8.21 -10.69 16.08
N ARG A 354 -8.25 -12.00 16.21
CA ARG A 354 -9.41 -12.84 15.86
C ARG A 354 -10.53 -12.81 16.91
N LEU A 355 -10.19 -12.79 18.19
CA LEU A 355 -11.14 -13.01 19.28
C LEU A 355 -12.07 -11.82 19.59
N TYR A 356 -11.72 -10.61 19.23
CA TYR A 356 -12.51 -9.42 19.59
C TYR A 356 -13.41 -8.92 18.47
#